data_464cbbfd7cb91cc578508ec41c2864cf
#
_entry.id   464cbbfd7cb91cc578508ec41c2864cf
#
_cell.length_a   1.000
_cell.length_b   1.000
_cell.length_c   1.000
_cell.angle_alpha   90.00
_cell.angle_beta   90.00
_cell.angle_gamma   90.00
#
_symmetry.space_group_name_H-M   'P 1'
#
loop_
_entity.id
_entity.type
_entity.pdbx_description
1 polymer ?
#
loop_
_entity_poly.entity_id
_entity_poly.type
_entity_poly.pdbx_seq_one_letter_code
_entity_poly.pdbx_strand_id
1 'polypeptide(L)'
;MITLLEPSLGTVLRQAREVRGQSAAEAALSAGISATYLGRLESDAVKRPSPHVLHGLSEALGMPYAELMRLTGYRVPGESSASPAASVSAALFADLTDDERDELVEYLAWYRARRRSARPSKG
;
A
#
# COMPACT_ATOMS: atom_id res chain seq x y z
N MET A 1 -10.73 22.63 -3.76
CA MET A 1 -10.26 22.46 -2.44
C MET A 1 -9.83 21.05 -2.14
N ILE A 2 -8.72 20.94 -1.58
CA ILE A 2 -8.16 19.65 -1.32
C ILE A 2 -8.59 19.15 0.02
N THR A 3 -9.08 17.97 0.06
CA THR A 3 -9.38 17.41 1.33
C THR A 3 -8.14 16.73 1.84
N LEU A 4 -7.96 16.81 3.11
CA LEU A 4 -6.84 16.18 3.76
C LEU A 4 -7.20 14.85 4.36
N LEU A 5 -8.33 14.31 3.95
CA LEU A 5 -8.74 13.01 4.44
C LEU A 5 -7.81 11.93 3.92
N GLU A 6 -7.61 10.93 4.71
CA GLU A 6 -6.81 9.80 4.27
C GLU A 6 -7.53 9.08 3.15
N PRO A 7 -6.79 8.47 2.24
CA PRO A 7 -7.42 7.69 1.19
C PRO A 7 -8.15 6.49 1.80
N SER A 8 -9.17 6.07 1.11
CA SER A 8 -9.93 4.91 1.55
C SER A 8 -9.11 3.65 1.30
N LEU A 9 -9.54 2.57 1.94
CA LEU A 9 -8.92 1.28 1.69
C LEU A 9 -8.94 0.95 0.20
N GLY A 10 -10.09 1.18 -0.45
CA GLY A 10 -10.19 0.85 -1.86
C GLY A 10 -9.21 1.61 -2.72
N THR A 11 -9.03 2.88 -2.43
CA THR A 11 -8.09 3.69 -3.18
C THR A 11 -6.67 3.19 -2.98
N VAL A 12 -6.32 2.85 -1.75
CA VAL A 12 -4.99 2.37 -1.46
C VAL A 12 -4.73 1.04 -2.17
N LEU A 13 -5.70 0.14 -2.15
CA LEU A 13 -5.55 -1.15 -2.81
C LEU A 13 -5.36 -0.98 -4.31
N ARG A 14 -6.16 -0.11 -4.91
CA ARG A 14 -6.04 0.12 -6.34
C ARG A 14 -4.68 0.72 -6.69
N GLN A 15 -4.25 1.70 -5.93
CA GLN A 15 -2.97 2.33 -6.21
C GLN A 15 -1.82 1.35 -6.07
N ALA A 16 -1.86 0.53 -5.04
CA ALA A 16 -0.81 -0.46 -4.85
C ALA A 16 -0.77 -1.45 -6.01
N ARG A 17 -1.95 -1.85 -6.47
CA ARG A 17 -2.04 -2.77 -7.60
C ARG A 17 -1.48 -2.13 -8.88
N GLU A 18 -1.85 -0.89 -9.11
CA GLU A 18 -1.40 -0.19 -10.32
C GLU A 18 0.09 0.05 -10.32
N VAL A 19 0.63 0.38 -9.17
CA VAL A 19 2.07 0.57 -9.06
C VAL A 19 2.82 -0.71 -9.40
N ARG A 20 2.26 -1.84 -9.03
CA ARG A 20 2.89 -3.11 -9.32
C ARG A 20 2.59 -3.61 -10.74
N GLY A 21 1.76 -2.90 -11.48
CA GLY A 21 1.45 -3.31 -12.84
C GLY A 21 0.56 -4.53 -12.92
N GLN A 22 -0.22 -4.80 -11.89
CA GLN A 22 -1.08 -5.98 -11.86
C GLN A 22 -2.48 -5.64 -12.30
N SER A 23 -3.10 -6.57 -13.02
CA SER A 23 -4.53 -6.45 -13.28
C SER A 23 -5.29 -6.85 -12.02
N ALA A 24 -6.58 -6.49 -11.99
CA ALA A 24 -7.40 -6.88 -10.86
C ALA A 24 -7.46 -8.40 -10.72
N ALA A 25 -7.51 -9.10 -11.84
CA ALA A 25 -7.57 -10.56 -11.78
C ALA A 25 -6.27 -11.14 -11.21
N GLU A 26 -5.13 -10.58 -11.61
CA GLU A 26 -3.85 -11.07 -11.11
C GLU A 26 -3.72 -10.83 -9.61
N ALA A 27 -4.07 -9.64 -9.19
CA ALA A 27 -3.95 -9.32 -7.78
C ALA A 27 -4.90 -10.16 -6.94
N ALA A 28 -6.11 -10.36 -7.43
CA ALA A 28 -7.10 -11.16 -6.71
C ALA A 28 -6.62 -12.59 -6.57
N LEU A 29 -6.09 -13.14 -7.65
CA LEU A 29 -5.58 -14.51 -7.61
C LEU A 29 -4.48 -14.64 -6.57
N SER A 30 -3.55 -13.69 -6.57
CA SER A 30 -2.46 -13.72 -5.60
C SER A 30 -2.95 -13.58 -4.17
N ALA A 31 -4.02 -12.82 -3.98
CA ALA A 31 -4.56 -12.61 -2.65
C ALA A 31 -5.50 -13.71 -2.20
N GLY A 32 -5.87 -14.62 -3.10
CA GLY A 32 -6.78 -15.70 -2.75
C GLY A 32 -8.23 -15.28 -2.71
N ILE A 33 -8.62 -14.26 -3.46
CA ILE A 33 -9.99 -13.79 -3.52
C ILE A 33 -10.42 -13.70 -4.99
N SER A 34 -11.70 -13.48 -5.21
CA SER A 34 -12.18 -13.34 -6.57
C SER A 34 -11.93 -11.92 -7.09
N ALA A 35 -11.83 -11.79 -8.40
CA ALA A 35 -11.65 -10.48 -8.99
C ALA A 35 -12.85 -9.59 -8.72
N THR A 36 -14.04 -10.18 -8.70
CA THR A 36 -15.25 -9.43 -8.39
C THR A 36 -15.18 -8.86 -6.97
N TYR A 37 -14.74 -9.68 -6.03
CA TYR A 37 -14.63 -9.22 -4.65
C TYR A 37 -13.59 -8.10 -4.53
N LEU A 38 -12.45 -8.26 -5.21
CA LEU A 38 -11.44 -7.21 -5.21
C LEU A 38 -12.01 -5.92 -5.78
N GLY A 39 -12.79 -6.02 -6.86
CA GLY A 39 -13.42 -4.84 -7.42
C GLY A 39 -14.32 -4.13 -6.42
N ARG A 40 -15.05 -4.91 -5.62
CA ARG A 40 -15.90 -4.31 -4.59
C ARG A 40 -15.09 -3.65 -3.50
N LEU A 41 -13.94 -4.21 -3.17
CA LEU A 41 -13.07 -3.59 -2.21
C LEU A 41 -12.49 -2.28 -2.75
N GLU A 42 -12.07 -2.29 -4.00
CA GLU A 42 -11.48 -1.09 -4.60
C GLU A 42 -12.49 0.02 -4.78
N SER A 43 -13.76 -0.32 -4.94
CA SER A 43 -14.81 0.69 -5.07
C SER A 43 -15.41 1.09 -3.73
N ASP A 44 -14.88 0.55 -2.64
CA ASP A 44 -15.36 0.82 -1.29
C ASP A 44 -16.78 0.29 -1.05
N ALA A 45 -17.23 -0.64 -1.85
CA ALA A 45 -18.49 -1.30 -1.60
C ALA A 45 -18.39 -2.23 -0.40
N VAL A 46 -17.18 -2.76 -0.14
CA VAL A 46 -16.90 -3.54 1.06
C VAL A 46 -15.88 -2.76 1.85
N LYS A 47 -16.24 -2.36 3.06
CA LYS A 47 -15.36 -1.45 3.83
C LYS A 47 -14.55 -2.14 4.88
N ARG A 48 -14.95 -3.31 5.31
CA ARG A 48 -14.23 -4.02 6.36
C ARG A 48 -14.09 -5.50 6.00
N PRO A 49 -13.19 -5.81 5.09
CA PRO A 49 -12.93 -7.22 4.80
C PRO A 49 -12.33 -7.89 6.04
N SER A 50 -12.42 -9.21 6.08
CA SER A 50 -11.92 -9.94 7.22
C SER A 50 -10.39 -9.81 7.30
N PRO A 51 -9.82 -10.01 8.48
CA PRO A 51 -8.37 -9.99 8.61
C PRO A 51 -7.67 -10.99 7.69
N HIS A 52 -8.29 -12.13 7.45
CA HIS A 52 -7.72 -13.12 6.55
C HIS A 52 -7.57 -12.56 5.14
N VAL A 53 -8.59 -11.86 4.67
CA VAL A 53 -8.55 -11.24 3.35
C VAL A 53 -7.49 -10.15 3.32
N LEU A 54 -7.41 -9.36 4.38
CA LEU A 54 -6.39 -8.31 4.44
C LEU A 54 -4.98 -8.88 4.41
N HIS A 55 -4.78 -10.02 5.05
CA HIS A 55 -3.48 -10.66 5.02
C HIS A 55 -3.12 -11.09 3.61
N GLY A 56 -4.06 -11.67 2.90
CA GLY A 56 -3.80 -12.06 1.51
C GLY A 56 -3.47 -10.87 0.64
N LEU A 57 -4.19 -9.77 0.84
CA LEU A 57 -3.93 -8.55 0.08
C LEU A 57 -2.58 -7.96 0.44
N SER A 58 -2.22 -8.01 1.71
CA SER A 58 -0.93 -7.53 2.15
C SER A 58 0.19 -8.23 1.39
N GLU A 59 0.10 -9.54 1.28
CA GLU A 59 1.12 -10.29 0.59
C GLU A 59 1.08 -10.05 -0.92
N ALA A 60 -0.12 -10.02 -1.48
CA ALA A 60 -0.25 -9.86 -2.93
C ALA A 60 0.22 -8.49 -3.39
N LEU A 61 -0.02 -7.46 -2.60
CA LEU A 61 0.26 -6.09 -3.00
C LEU A 61 1.51 -5.53 -2.36
N GLY A 62 2.16 -6.30 -1.51
CA GLY A 62 3.38 -5.81 -0.88
C GLY A 62 3.15 -4.68 0.09
N MET A 63 2.00 -4.65 0.73
CA MET A 63 1.68 -3.60 1.69
C MET A 63 1.73 -4.14 3.11
N PRO A 64 2.13 -3.31 4.06
CA PRO A 64 2.15 -3.76 5.45
C PRO A 64 0.74 -4.12 5.90
N TYR A 65 0.63 -5.28 6.52
CA TYR A 65 -0.65 -5.75 7.02
C TYR A 65 -1.25 -4.76 8.04
N ALA A 66 -0.39 -4.22 8.90
CA ALA A 66 -0.85 -3.28 9.91
C ALA A 66 -1.49 -2.04 9.29
N GLU A 67 -0.95 -1.58 8.17
CA GLU A 67 -1.54 -0.43 7.51
C GLU A 67 -2.92 -0.74 6.96
N LEU A 68 -3.09 -1.92 6.37
CA LEU A 68 -4.39 -2.31 5.86
C LEU A 68 -5.38 -2.46 6.99
N MET A 69 -4.94 -3.01 8.12
CA MET A 69 -5.80 -3.11 9.29
C MET A 69 -6.23 -1.73 9.77
N ARG A 70 -5.28 -0.80 9.81
CA ARG A 70 -5.58 0.54 10.26
C ARG A 70 -6.63 1.21 9.37
N LEU A 71 -6.48 1.02 8.07
CA LEU A 71 -7.39 1.64 7.12
C LEU A 71 -8.82 1.12 7.25
N THR A 72 -8.97 -0.09 7.74
CA THR A 72 -10.30 -0.65 7.92
C THR A 72 -10.87 -0.37 9.30
N GLY A 73 -10.10 0.27 10.17
CA GLY A 73 -10.57 0.56 11.52
C GLY A 73 -10.28 -0.51 12.53
N TYR A 74 -9.60 -1.60 12.14
CA TYR A 74 -9.20 -2.60 13.10
C TYR A 74 -8.08 -2.06 13.97
N ARG A 75 -8.06 -2.49 15.22
CA ARG A 75 -6.97 -2.15 16.09
C ARG A 75 -5.76 -2.97 15.75
N VAL A 76 -4.60 -2.35 15.81
CA VAL A 76 -3.34 -3.04 15.58
C VAL A 76 -2.66 -3.22 16.91
N PRO A 77 -2.56 -4.44 17.40
CA PRO A 77 -1.92 -4.67 18.69
C PRO A 77 -0.46 -4.22 18.66
N GLY A 78 -0.05 -3.57 19.71
CA GLY A 78 1.33 -3.13 19.82
C GLY A 78 1.63 -1.84 19.11
N GLU A 79 0.66 -1.24 18.49
CA GLU A 79 0.89 0.04 17.84
C GLU A 79 1.16 1.08 18.90
N SER A 80 2.25 1.78 18.73
CA SER A 80 2.63 2.75 19.71
C SER A 80 2.13 4.12 19.31
N SER A 81 2.57 5.12 20.04
CA SER A 81 2.21 6.48 19.74
C SER A 81 2.97 7.04 18.55
N ALA A 82 3.85 6.26 17.95
CA ALA A 82 4.56 6.72 16.77
C ALA A 82 3.57 6.99 15.65
N SER A 83 3.94 7.88 14.74
CA SER A 83 3.05 8.21 13.66
C SER A 83 2.81 6.97 12.80
N PRO A 84 1.63 6.87 12.20
CA PRO A 84 1.38 5.74 11.31
C PRO A 84 2.36 5.66 10.16
N ALA A 85 2.78 6.80 9.64
CA ALA A 85 3.73 6.79 8.53
C ALA A 85 5.06 6.19 8.96
N ALA A 86 5.52 6.53 10.16
CA ALA A 86 6.77 5.98 10.65
C ALA A 86 6.65 4.47 10.87
N SER A 87 5.52 4.02 11.40
CA SER A 87 5.31 2.59 11.61
C SER A 87 5.31 1.82 10.31
N VAL A 88 4.65 2.35 9.30
CA VAL A 88 4.62 1.70 8.00
C VAL A 88 6.01 1.63 7.40
N SER A 89 6.75 2.73 7.49
CA SER A 89 8.11 2.74 6.95
C SER A 89 8.99 1.72 7.64
N ALA A 90 8.92 1.65 8.96
CA ALA A 90 9.73 0.72 9.70
C ALA A 90 9.38 -0.73 9.33
N ALA A 91 8.10 -1.03 9.25
CA ALA A 91 7.68 -2.38 8.91
C ALA A 91 8.10 -2.73 7.50
N LEU A 92 7.97 -1.79 6.58
CA LEU A 92 8.30 -2.03 5.20
C LEU A 92 9.77 -2.38 5.03
N PHE A 93 10.64 -1.62 5.70
CA PHE A 93 12.07 -1.84 5.54
C PHE A 93 12.59 -3.00 6.38
N ALA A 94 11.85 -3.42 7.38
CA ALA A 94 12.32 -4.48 8.25
C ALA A 94 12.34 -5.84 7.55
N ASP A 95 11.45 -6.04 6.59
CA ASP A 95 11.31 -7.32 5.92
C ASP A 95 12.07 -7.43 4.61
N LEU A 96 12.78 -6.42 4.22
CA LEU A 96 13.44 -6.43 2.93
C LEU A 96 14.65 -7.32 2.94
N THR A 97 14.82 -8.09 1.86
CA THR A 97 16.09 -8.75 1.64
C THR A 97 17.11 -7.70 1.21
N ASP A 98 18.38 -8.08 1.23
CA ASP A 98 19.41 -7.15 0.80
C ASP A 98 19.22 -6.72 -0.65
N ASP A 99 18.86 -7.67 -1.50
CA ASP A 99 18.64 -7.35 -2.91
C ASP A 99 17.47 -6.40 -3.06
N GLU A 100 16.40 -6.64 -2.34
CA GLU A 100 15.24 -5.75 -2.41
C GLU A 100 15.58 -4.37 -1.91
N ARG A 101 16.37 -4.30 -0.86
CA ARG A 101 16.77 -3.01 -0.33
C ARG A 101 17.59 -2.23 -1.34
N ASP A 102 18.53 -2.92 -2.01
CA ASP A 102 19.34 -2.26 -3.01
C ASP A 102 18.51 -1.75 -4.17
N GLU A 103 17.57 -2.56 -4.64
CA GLU A 103 16.71 -2.13 -5.72
C GLU A 103 15.84 -0.95 -5.30
N LEU A 104 15.37 -0.95 -4.09
CA LEU A 104 14.54 0.14 -3.60
C LEU A 104 15.34 1.42 -3.52
N VAL A 105 16.58 1.33 -3.09
CA VAL A 105 17.44 2.51 -3.01
C VAL A 105 17.67 3.07 -4.41
N GLU A 106 17.92 2.21 -5.38
CA GLU A 106 18.12 2.65 -6.75
C GLU A 106 16.87 3.29 -7.30
N TYR A 107 15.72 2.67 -7.04
CA TYR A 107 14.47 3.23 -7.51
C TYR A 107 14.22 4.60 -6.88
N LEU A 108 14.46 4.72 -5.60
CA LEU A 108 14.22 5.97 -4.92
C LEU A 108 15.13 7.06 -5.44
N ALA A 109 16.39 6.71 -5.70
CA ALA A 109 17.34 7.68 -6.26
C ALA A 109 16.88 8.14 -7.64
N TRP A 110 16.43 7.20 -8.46
CA TRP A 110 15.91 7.54 -9.77
C TRP A 110 14.68 8.43 -9.67
N TYR A 111 13.79 8.08 -8.78
CA TYR A 111 12.55 8.82 -8.60
C TYR A 111 12.83 10.26 -8.15
N ARG A 112 13.76 10.42 -7.24
CA ARG A 112 14.09 11.74 -6.75
C ARG A 112 14.77 12.59 -7.82
N ALA A 113 15.63 11.96 -8.59
CA ALA A 113 16.27 12.66 -9.69
C ALA A 113 15.26 13.09 -10.73
N ARG A 114 14.30 12.20 -11.03
CA ARG A 114 13.27 12.52 -11.98
C ARG A 114 12.39 13.66 -11.50
N ARG A 115 12.07 13.66 -10.22
CA ARG A 115 11.25 14.73 -9.67
C ARG A 115 11.97 16.06 -9.74
N ARG A 116 13.25 16.06 -9.47
CA ARG A 116 14.02 17.29 -9.55
C ARG A 116 14.06 17.83 -10.98
N SER A 117 14.23 16.94 -11.94
CA SER A 117 14.26 17.36 -13.33
C SER A 117 12.93 17.86 -13.82
N ALA A 118 11.86 17.22 -13.39
CA ALA A 118 10.53 17.59 -13.84
C ALA A 118 10.02 18.84 -13.17
N ARG A 119 10.56 19.16 -12.01
CA ARG A 119 10.07 20.30 -11.29
C ARG A 119 10.59 21.58 -11.91
N PRO A 120 9.72 22.52 -12.18
CA PRO A 120 10.21 23.79 -12.72
C PRO A 120 11.15 24.42 -11.72
N SER A 121 12.12 25.09 -12.26
CA SER A 121 13.03 25.77 -11.42
C SER A 121 12.28 26.79 -10.60
N LYS A 122 12.36 26.68 -9.33
CA LYS A 122 11.70 27.63 -8.54
C LYS A 122 12.56 28.71 -8.23
N GLY A 123 13.51 28.67 -8.77
CA GLY A 123 14.38 29.63 -8.24
C GLY A 123 14.27 29.36 -6.85
#